data_458c33e4368b3252c071121da4a700c9
#
_entry.id   458c33e4368b3252c071121da4a700c9
#
_cell.length_a   1.000
_cell.length_b   1.000
_cell.length_c   1.000
_cell.angle_alpha   90.00
_cell.angle_beta   90.00
_cell.angle_gamma   90.00
#
_symmetry.space_group_name_H-M   'P 1'
#
loop_
_entity.id
_entity.type
_entity.pdbx_description
1 polymer ?
#
loop_
_entity_poly.entity_id
_entity_poly.type
_entity_poly.pdbx_seq_one_letter_code
_entity_poly.pdbx_strand_id
1 'polypeptide(L)'
;MSVQRVAVIGGHGKTGRAVTAALDALGVGTAPLGRADWPDLASGVAGCDAAYVIAPNLHPDEPAYVASVLSALRDAGVGRVAYHSVASPYVPAMPHHLGKAAAEDLVRRSGLAWTVLQPGAYLQNLDLSGPLDLPYSPDVPFGFLDLADLGRAAALVLTEPGHEGATYELATRVATVRELADEAGVPVRRVPDPGTHPWLSAMFAYYDDHGLPVGTRVLEALLARA
;
A
#
# COMPACT_ATOMS: atom_id res chain seq x y z
N MET A 1 -17.27 -18.66 4.38
CA MET A 1 -18.30 -17.60 4.58
C MET A 1 -17.92 -16.44 3.69
N SER A 2 -18.90 -15.77 3.05
CA SER A 2 -18.64 -14.56 2.26
C SER A 2 -18.31 -13.39 3.18
N VAL A 3 -17.33 -12.57 2.83
CA VAL A 3 -17.00 -11.34 3.56
C VAL A 3 -18.10 -10.31 3.29
N GLN A 4 -18.73 -9.82 4.35
CA GLN A 4 -19.83 -8.84 4.28
C GLN A 4 -19.41 -7.45 4.74
N ARG A 5 -18.41 -7.36 5.62
CA ARG A 5 -17.94 -6.10 6.16
C ARG A 5 -16.43 -6.10 6.38
N VAL A 6 -15.77 -5.01 5.95
CA VAL A 6 -14.31 -4.85 6.01
C VAL A 6 -13.95 -3.60 6.80
N ALA A 7 -13.09 -3.74 7.81
CA ALA A 7 -12.43 -2.61 8.45
C ALA A 7 -11.30 -2.09 7.56
N VAL A 8 -11.29 -0.79 7.24
CA VAL A 8 -10.20 -0.17 6.47
C VAL A 8 -9.42 0.76 7.39
N ILE A 9 -8.34 0.24 7.98
CA ILE A 9 -7.47 1.00 8.89
C ILE A 9 -6.57 1.90 8.04
N GLY A 10 -6.56 3.21 8.33
CA GLY A 10 -6.05 4.23 7.43
C GLY A 10 -7.06 4.64 6.33
N GLY A 11 -8.35 4.31 6.54
CA GLY A 11 -9.44 4.45 5.57
C GLY A 11 -9.69 5.87 5.07
N HIS A 12 -9.33 6.89 5.86
CA HIS A 12 -9.52 8.30 5.48
C HIS A 12 -8.42 8.86 4.57
N GLY A 13 -7.29 8.13 4.39
CA GLY A 13 -6.24 8.47 3.45
C GLY A 13 -6.63 8.20 1.99
N LYS A 14 -5.84 8.71 1.02
CA LYS A 14 -6.11 8.49 -0.41
C LYS A 14 -6.18 7.01 -0.80
N THR A 15 -5.27 6.20 -0.27
CA THR A 15 -5.23 4.74 -0.48
C THR A 15 -6.45 4.06 0.14
N GLY A 16 -6.76 4.39 1.40
CA GLY A 16 -7.92 3.84 2.10
C GLY A 16 -9.24 4.14 1.41
N ARG A 17 -9.40 5.36 0.87
CA ARG A 17 -10.59 5.73 0.09
C ARG A 17 -10.71 4.93 -1.20
N ALA A 18 -9.60 4.65 -1.90
CA ALA A 18 -9.63 3.81 -3.09
C ALA A 18 -10.06 2.37 -2.78
N VAL A 19 -9.58 1.80 -1.66
CA VAL A 19 -10.01 0.48 -1.19
C VAL A 19 -11.46 0.46 -0.78
N THR A 20 -11.92 1.47 -0.02
CA THR A 20 -13.33 1.62 0.39
C THR A 20 -14.24 1.69 -0.84
N ALA A 21 -13.91 2.52 -1.82
CA ALA A 21 -14.71 2.66 -3.04
C ALA A 21 -14.80 1.34 -3.85
N ALA A 22 -13.72 0.56 -3.90
CA ALA A 22 -13.74 -0.73 -4.59
C ALA A 22 -14.58 -1.79 -3.85
N LEU A 23 -14.53 -1.82 -2.51
CA LEU A 23 -15.37 -2.69 -1.70
C LEU A 23 -16.86 -2.31 -1.80
N ASP A 24 -17.17 -1.02 -1.74
CA ASP A 24 -18.53 -0.49 -1.87
C ASP A 24 -19.13 -0.85 -3.25
N ALA A 25 -18.31 -0.81 -4.33
CA ALA A 25 -18.73 -1.23 -5.66
C ALA A 25 -19.10 -2.71 -5.76
N LEU A 26 -18.56 -3.56 -4.87
CA LEU A 26 -18.93 -4.97 -4.73
C LEU A 26 -20.09 -5.20 -3.75
N GLY A 27 -20.67 -4.14 -3.17
CA GLY A 27 -21.73 -4.23 -2.17
C GLY A 27 -21.25 -4.73 -0.80
N VAL A 28 -19.93 -4.66 -0.53
CA VAL A 28 -19.33 -5.03 0.75
C VAL A 28 -19.34 -3.82 1.68
N GLY A 29 -19.90 -3.94 2.87
CA GLY A 29 -19.92 -2.88 3.86
C GLY A 29 -18.50 -2.52 4.32
N THR A 30 -18.25 -1.24 4.53
CA THR A 30 -16.92 -0.78 4.99
C THR A 30 -17.00 -0.05 6.34
N ALA A 31 -15.91 -0.16 7.12
CA ALA A 31 -15.67 0.62 8.32
C ALA A 31 -14.32 1.34 8.16
N PRO A 32 -14.29 2.55 7.57
CA PRO A 32 -13.06 3.32 7.46
C PRO A 32 -12.66 3.85 8.83
N LEU A 33 -11.46 3.50 9.29
CA LEU A 33 -10.91 3.87 10.58
C LEU A 33 -9.66 4.73 10.41
N GLY A 34 -9.47 5.68 11.31
CA GLY A 34 -8.36 6.61 11.28
C GLY A 34 -7.76 6.87 12.65
N ARG A 35 -7.05 7.98 12.79
CA ARG A 35 -6.34 8.33 14.01
C ARG A 35 -7.28 8.53 15.22
N ALA A 36 -8.51 9.01 14.98
CA ALA A 36 -9.49 9.23 16.03
C ALA A 36 -10.00 7.94 16.67
N ASP A 37 -9.98 6.83 15.90
CA ASP A 37 -10.49 5.52 16.34
C ASP A 37 -9.44 4.72 17.10
N TRP A 38 -8.18 5.18 17.11
CA TRP A 38 -7.05 4.46 17.68
C TRP A 38 -7.18 4.12 19.17
N PRO A 39 -7.75 4.99 20.03
CA PRO A 39 -7.91 4.68 21.46
C PRO A 39 -8.80 3.47 21.75
N ASP A 40 -9.71 3.12 20.83
CA ASP A 40 -10.61 1.97 20.94
C ASP A 40 -10.75 1.24 19.59
N LEU A 41 -9.62 0.82 19.06
CA LEU A 41 -9.56 0.16 17.75
C LEU A 41 -10.35 -1.16 17.74
N ALA A 42 -10.38 -1.88 18.85
CA ALA A 42 -11.11 -3.14 18.96
C ALA A 42 -12.63 -2.94 18.74
N SER A 43 -13.22 -1.90 19.30
CA SER A 43 -14.62 -1.54 19.02
C SER A 43 -14.82 -1.08 17.57
N GLY A 44 -13.86 -0.35 17.01
CA GLY A 44 -13.91 0.10 15.61
C GLY A 44 -13.94 -1.04 14.59
N VAL A 45 -13.25 -2.14 14.87
CA VAL A 45 -13.21 -3.32 13.98
C VAL A 45 -14.27 -4.39 14.32
N ALA A 46 -15.04 -4.19 15.41
CA ALA A 46 -16.03 -5.16 15.83
C ALA A 46 -17.09 -5.41 14.75
N GLY A 47 -17.45 -6.68 14.55
CA GLY A 47 -18.42 -7.11 13.54
C GLY A 47 -17.93 -6.99 12.09
N CYS A 48 -16.61 -6.80 11.88
CA CYS A 48 -16.00 -6.95 10.57
C CYS A 48 -15.49 -8.39 10.37
N ASP A 49 -15.62 -8.91 9.15
CA ASP A 49 -15.14 -10.25 8.77
C ASP A 49 -13.66 -10.22 8.40
N ALA A 50 -13.22 -9.08 7.85
CA ALA A 50 -11.87 -8.87 7.35
C ALA A 50 -11.39 -7.44 7.64
N ALA A 51 -10.07 -7.22 7.51
CA ALA A 51 -9.47 -5.89 7.63
C ALA A 51 -8.43 -5.64 6.54
N TYR A 52 -8.40 -4.40 6.04
CA TYR A 52 -7.31 -3.85 5.26
C TYR A 52 -6.49 -2.90 6.13
N VAL A 53 -5.19 -3.15 6.24
CA VAL A 53 -4.34 -2.43 7.20
C VAL A 53 -3.31 -1.57 6.47
N ILE A 54 -3.44 -0.25 6.64
CA ILE A 54 -2.51 0.75 6.13
C ILE A 54 -1.91 1.49 7.32
N ALA A 55 -0.61 1.31 7.55
CA ALA A 55 0.10 2.11 8.56
C ALA A 55 0.28 3.56 8.08
N PRO A 56 0.38 4.52 9.00
CA PRO A 56 0.74 5.89 8.64
C PRO A 56 2.08 5.94 7.88
N ASN A 57 2.15 6.80 6.86
CA ASN A 57 3.38 6.96 6.09
C ASN A 57 4.55 7.37 6.99
N LEU A 58 5.73 6.76 6.79
CA LEU A 58 6.94 6.99 7.57
C LEU A 58 6.73 6.81 9.09
N HIS A 59 5.86 5.88 9.49
CA HIS A 59 5.66 5.60 10.92
C HIS A 59 6.98 5.17 11.56
N PRO A 60 7.41 5.77 12.67
CA PRO A 60 8.74 5.52 13.26
C PRO A 60 8.91 4.08 13.76
N ASP A 61 7.83 3.41 14.13
CA ASP A 61 7.80 2.01 14.55
C ASP A 61 6.57 1.33 13.94
N GLU A 62 6.64 1.04 12.65
CA GLU A 62 5.55 0.37 11.94
C GLU A 62 5.29 -1.05 12.45
N PRO A 63 6.32 -1.86 12.83
CA PRO A 63 6.06 -3.16 13.45
C PRO A 63 5.22 -3.08 14.72
N ALA A 64 5.49 -2.15 15.64
CA ALA A 64 4.68 -1.98 16.86
C ALA A 64 3.25 -1.53 16.54
N TYR A 65 3.09 -0.61 15.56
CA TYR A 65 1.78 -0.22 15.06
C TYR A 65 0.99 -1.42 14.55
N VAL A 66 1.58 -2.22 13.67
CA VAL A 66 0.92 -3.40 13.08
C VAL A 66 0.64 -4.47 14.14
N ALA A 67 1.53 -4.69 15.11
CA ALA A 67 1.31 -5.61 16.22
C ALA A 67 0.05 -5.24 17.03
N SER A 68 -0.15 -3.94 17.31
CA SER A 68 -1.33 -3.42 18.02
C SER A 68 -2.61 -3.65 17.19
N VAL A 69 -2.56 -3.40 15.88
CA VAL A 69 -3.69 -3.68 14.98
C VAL A 69 -4.04 -5.17 15.00
N LEU A 70 -3.05 -6.05 14.82
CA LEU A 70 -3.27 -7.50 14.80
C LEU A 70 -3.85 -8.01 16.11
N SER A 71 -3.48 -7.43 17.26
CA SER A 71 -4.10 -7.74 18.54
C SER A 71 -5.58 -7.37 18.54
N ALA A 72 -5.91 -6.13 18.18
CA ALA A 72 -7.29 -5.66 18.14
C ALA A 72 -8.17 -6.50 17.18
N LEU A 73 -7.63 -6.91 16.03
CA LEU A 73 -8.33 -7.79 15.09
C LEU A 73 -8.65 -9.16 15.70
N ARG A 74 -7.67 -9.78 16.39
CA ARG A 74 -7.90 -11.07 17.07
C ARG A 74 -8.91 -10.94 18.20
N ASP A 75 -8.80 -9.91 19.03
CA ASP A 75 -9.70 -9.67 20.16
C ASP A 75 -11.15 -9.45 19.70
N ALA A 76 -11.34 -8.84 18.53
CA ALA A 76 -12.64 -8.64 17.89
C ALA A 76 -13.12 -9.84 17.05
N GLY A 77 -12.33 -10.91 16.93
CA GLY A 77 -12.69 -12.11 16.14
C GLY A 77 -12.62 -11.91 14.63
N VAL A 78 -11.91 -10.89 14.13
CA VAL A 78 -11.69 -10.68 12.68
C VAL A 78 -10.75 -11.77 12.16
N GLY A 79 -11.22 -12.55 11.19
CA GLY A 79 -10.51 -13.75 10.72
C GLY A 79 -9.51 -13.53 9.59
N ARG A 80 -9.66 -12.46 8.81
CA ARG A 80 -8.85 -12.19 7.59
C ARG A 80 -8.23 -10.81 7.64
N VAL A 81 -6.98 -10.70 7.15
CA VAL A 81 -6.26 -9.43 7.06
C VAL A 81 -5.52 -9.31 5.72
N ALA A 82 -5.63 -8.18 5.06
CA ALA A 82 -4.73 -7.77 3.98
C ALA A 82 -3.86 -6.60 4.47
N TYR A 83 -2.54 -6.78 4.42
CA TYR A 83 -1.58 -5.77 4.85
C TYR A 83 -1.03 -5.00 3.66
N HIS A 84 -1.06 -3.68 3.79
CA HIS A 84 -0.53 -2.73 2.83
C HIS A 84 0.95 -2.46 3.09
N SER A 85 1.81 -3.20 2.41
CA SER A 85 3.26 -3.08 2.47
C SER A 85 3.80 -2.09 1.41
N VAL A 86 4.91 -2.39 0.80
CA VAL A 86 5.57 -1.65 -0.28
C VAL A 86 6.36 -2.61 -1.16
N ALA A 87 6.57 -2.30 -2.43
CA ALA A 87 7.47 -3.05 -3.30
C ALA A 87 8.91 -3.02 -2.77
N SER A 88 9.65 -4.12 -2.98
CA SER A 88 11.04 -4.25 -2.53
C SER A 88 11.25 -3.94 -1.04
N PRO A 89 10.49 -4.55 -0.10
CA PRO A 89 10.55 -4.20 1.32
C PRO A 89 11.88 -4.55 1.98
N TYR A 90 12.65 -5.48 1.41
CA TYR A 90 13.90 -6.01 2.00
C TYR A 90 15.16 -5.26 1.59
N VAL A 91 15.05 -4.09 0.97
CA VAL A 91 16.22 -3.29 0.55
C VAL A 91 16.88 -2.64 1.76
N PRO A 92 18.14 -3.00 2.13
CA PRO A 92 18.79 -2.51 3.35
C PRO A 92 19.02 -0.99 3.35
N ALA A 93 19.16 -0.39 2.18
CA ALA A 93 19.37 1.05 2.03
C ALA A 93 18.12 1.91 2.33
N MET A 94 16.93 1.29 2.46
CA MET A 94 15.68 2.00 2.67
C MET A 94 15.05 1.65 4.04
N PRO A 95 15.34 2.38 5.12
CA PRO A 95 14.85 2.07 6.46
C PRO A 95 13.32 1.99 6.57
N HIS A 96 12.58 2.84 5.85
CA HIS A 96 11.12 2.76 5.77
C HIS A 96 10.64 1.41 5.22
N HIS A 97 11.27 0.92 4.15
CA HIS A 97 10.95 -0.37 3.55
C HIS A 97 11.27 -1.53 4.50
N LEU A 98 12.40 -1.46 5.23
CA LEU A 98 12.74 -2.47 6.25
C LEU A 98 11.72 -2.53 7.40
N GLY A 99 11.16 -1.39 7.79
CA GLY A 99 10.07 -1.34 8.77
C GLY A 99 8.84 -2.11 8.28
N LYS A 100 8.50 -1.97 6.99
CA LYS A 100 7.41 -2.75 6.37
C LYS A 100 7.74 -4.24 6.28
N ALA A 101 8.97 -4.61 5.92
CA ALA A 101 9.40 -6.02 5.92
C ALA A 101 9.25 -6.67 7.31
N ALA A 102 9.63 -5.96 8.37
CA ALA A 102 9.45 -6.44 9.74
C ALA A 102 7.96 -6.57 10.12
N ALA A 103 7.12 -5.64 9.67
CA ALA A 103 5.67 -5.72 9.86
C ALA A 103 5.04 -6.89 9.08
N GLU A 104 5.50 -7.17 7.85
CA GLU A 104 5.07 -8.36 7.10
C GLU A 104 5.32 -9.67 7.86
N ASP A 105 6.47 -9.80 8.53
CA ASP A 105 6.77 -10.97 9.34
C ASP A 105 5.77 -11.14 10.50
N LEU A 106 5.36 -10.04 11.16
CA LEU A 106 4.31 -10.08 12.18
C LEU A 106 2.96 -10.51 11.61
N VAL A 107 2.60 -10.00 10.43
CA VAL A 107 1.37 -10.38 9.72
C VAL A 107 1.37 -11.87 9.39
N ARG A 108 2.48 -12.40 8.85
CA ARG A 108 2.65 -13.84 8.51
C ARG A 108 2.51 -14.75 9.72
N ARG A 109 2.94 -14.29 10.89
CA ARG A 109 2.87 -15.04 12.17
C ARG A 109 1.62 -14.74 13.00
N SER A 110 0.69 -13.92 12.48
CA SER A 110 -0.48 -13.45 13.24
C SER A 110 -1.50 -14.53 13.60
N GLY A 111 -1.49 -15.65 12.89
CA GLY A 111 -2.54 -16.68 12.99
C GLY A 111 -3.83 -16.33 12.24
N LEU A 112 -3.91 -15.16 11.60
CA LEU A 112 -5.03 -14.74 10.75
C LEU A 112 -4.85 -15.30 9.33
N ALA A 113 -5.94 -15.38 8.57
CA ALA A 113 -5.89 -15.60 7.12
C ALA A 113 -5.33 -14.32 6.47
N TRP A 114 -4.01 -14.28 6.25
CA TRP A 114 -3.31 -13.08 5.83
C TRP A 114 -3.03 -13.03 4.32
N THR A 115 -3.00 -11.83 3.77
CA THR A 115 -2.45 -11.50 2.44
C THR A 115 -1.59 -10.24 2.56
N VAL A 116 -0.48 -10.17 1.81
CA VAL A 116 0.37 -8.99 1.73
C VAL A 116 0.30 -8.40 0.33
N LEU A 117 -0.01 -7.10 0.23
CA LEU A 117 0.11 -6.35 -1.01
C LEU A 117 1.34 -5.44 -0.94
N GLN A 118 2.22 -5.57 -1.91
CA GLN A 118 3.46 -4.79 -2.06
C GLN A 118 3.32 -3.85 -3.27
N PRO A 119 2.67 -2.70 -3.11
CA PRO A 119 2.49 -1.73 -4.19
C PRO A 119 3.80 -1.07 -4.60
N GLY A 120 3.95 -0.84 -5.91
CA GLY A 120 4.93 0.08 -6.46
C GLY A 120 4.61 1.54 -6.14
N ALA A 121 5.28 2.47 -6.82
CA ALA A 121 5.01 3.89 -6.68
C ALA A 121 3.62 4.25 -7.20
N TYR A 122 2.92 5.19 -6.57
CA TYR A 122 1.59 5.59 -7.06
C TYR A 122 1.70 6.63 -8.18
N LEU A 123 0.98 6.42 -9.28
CA LEU A 123 0.77 7.43 -10.33
C LEU A 123 0.26 8.74 -9.72
N GLN A 124 -0.65 8.67 -8.76
CA GLN A 124 -1.24 9.82 -8.08
C GLN A 124 -0.29 10.55 -7.10
N ASN A 125 0.97 10.13 -7.00
CA ASN A 125 2.02 10.89 -6.32
C ASN A 125 2.68 11.92 -7.24
N LEU A 126 2.51 11.79 -8.56
CA LEU A 126 3.03 12.73 -9.55
C LEU A 126 1.96 13.77 -9.88
N ASP A 127 2.24 15.03 -9.61
CA ASP A 127 1.40 16.12 -10.06
C ASP A 127 1.79 16.52 -11.49
N LEU A 128 1.13 15.90 -12.47
CA LEU A 128 1.36 16.14 -13.88
C LEU A 128 0.55 17.35 -14.43
N SER A 129 0.03 18.21 -13.57
CA SER A 129 -0.65 19.46 -13.98
C SER A 129 0.33 20.60 -14.26
N GLY A 130 1.60 20.46 -13.93
CA GLY A 130 2.66 21.44 -14.11
C GLY A 130 4.07 20.86 -14.01
N PRO A 131 5.11 21.72 -14.01
CA PRO A 131 6.49 21.27 -13.92
C PRO A 131 6.76 20.39 -12.71
N LEU A 132 7.48 19.28 -12.90
CA LEU A 132 7.86 18.35 -11.84
C LEU A 132 9.30 18.60 -11.37
N ASP A 133 9.46 18.79 -10.08
CA ASP A 133 10.75 18.83 -9.39
C ASP A 133 10.93 17.55 -8.58
N LEU A 134 11.97 16.76 -8.90
CA LEU A 134 12.23 15.45 -8.28
C LEU A 134 13.57 15.43 -7.57
N PRO A 135 13.66 14.92 -6.33
CA PRO A 135 14.93 14.77 -5.62
C PRO A 135 15.71 13.50 -6.00
N TYR A 136 15.34 12.83 -7.10
CA TYR A 136 16.01 11.66 -7.66
C TYR A 136 15.95 11.70 -9.19
N SER A 137 16.66 10.77 -9.87
CA SER A 137 16.72 10.72 -11.33
C SER A 137 15.32 10.47 -11.92
N PRO A 138 14.85 11.29 -12.88
CA PRO A 138 13.62 11.04 -13.61
C PRO A 138 13.75 9.93 -14.67
N ASP A 139 14.97 9.42 -14.92
CA ASP A 139 15.27 8.52 -16.04
C ASP A 139 15.40 7.04 -15.61
N VAL A 140 15.24 6.76 -14.33
CA VAL A 140 15.24 5.38 -13.81
C VAL A 140 13.84 4.77 -13.81
N PRO A 141 13.72 3.43 -14.03
CA PRO A 141 12.41 2.78 -14.13
C PRO A 141 11.72 2.61 -12.78
N PHE A 142 10.41 2.84 -12.78
CA PHE A 142 9.52 2.54 -11.67
C PHE A 142 8.38 1.63 -12.13
N GLY A 143 7.94 0.74 -11.27
CA GLY A 143 6.63 0.14 -11.35
C GLY A 143 5.60 1.09 -10.73
N PHE A 144 4.82 1.76 -11.57
CA PHE A 144 3.74 2.63 -11.11
C PHE A 144 2.44 1.86 -10.94
N LEU A 145 1.72 2.14 -9.86
CA LEU A 145 0.42 1.56 -9.56
C LEU A 145 -0.66 2.63 -9.54
N ASP A 146 -1.74 2.40 -10.25
CA ASP A 146 -2.95 3.21 -10.13
C ASP A 146 -3.71 2.86 -8.85
N LEU A 147 -4.20 3.87 -8.12
CA LEU A 147 -4.94 3.65 -6.87
C LEU A 147 -6.27 2.91 -7.07
N ALA A 148 -6.92 3.06 -8.24
CA ALA A 148 -8.13 2.30 -8.54
C ALA A 148 -7.82 0.81 -8.72
N ASP A 149 -6.70 0.49 -9.38
CA ASP A 149 -6.24 -0.89 -9.54
C ASP A 149 -5.84 -1.52 -8.20
N LEU A 150 -5.17 -0.76 -7.34
CA LEU A 150 -4.90 -1.19 -5.97
C LEU A 150 -6.20 -1.48 -5.21
N GLY A 151 -7.18 -0.58 -5.31
CA GLY A 151 -8.48 -0.75 -4.67
C GLY A 151 -9.15 -2.06 -5.12
N ARG A 152 -9.17 -2.34 -6.43
CA ARG A 152 -9.70 -3.58 -6.99
C ARG A 152 -8.95 -4.81 -6.49
N ALA A 153 -7.61 -4.77 -6.51
CA ALA A 153 -6.78 -5.86 -6.00
C ALA A 153 -7.03 -6.11 -4.50
N ALA A 154 -7.12 -5.05 -3.69
CA ALA A 154 -7.40 -5.16 -2.26
C ALA A 154 -8.79 -5.74 -2.00
N ALA A 155 -9.82 -5.29 -2.73
CA ALA A 155 -11.17 -5.81 -2.61
C ALA A 155 -11.22 -7.30 -2.96
N LEU A 156 -10.56 -7.71 -4.05
CA LEU A 156 -10.50 -9.10 -4.50
C LEU A 156 -9.87 -10.02 -3.45
N VAL A 157 -8.67 -9.68 -2.95
CA VAL A 157 -7.97 -10.55 -1.97
C VAL A 157 -8.67 -10.62 -0.61
N LEU A 158 -9.51 -9.63 -0.29
CA LEU A 158 -10.32 -9.61 0.93
C LEU A 158 -11.60 -10.44 0.79
N THR A 159 -12.19 -10.49 -0.39
CA THR A 159 -13.53 -11.09 -0.61
C THR A 159 -13.48 -12.48 -1.21
N GLU A 160 -12.48 -12.80 -2.02
CA GLU A 160 -12.34 -14.10 -2.67
C GLU A 160 -11.48 -15.08 -1.84
N PRO A 161 -11.71 -16.39 -2.00
CA PRO A 161 -10.85 -17.41 -1.40
C PRO A 161 -9.56 -17.62 -2.21
N GLY A 162 -8.54 -18.22 -1.58
CA GLY A 162 -7.31 -18.66 -2.25
C GLY A 162 -6.19 -17.61 -2.24
N HIS A 163 -6.38 -16.49 -1.54
CA HIS A 163 -5.37 -15.45 -1.38
C HIS A 163 -4.65 -15.51 -0.02
N GLU A 164 -5.08 -16.42 0.85
CA GLU A 164 -4.47 -16.64 2.16
C GLU A 164 -3.04 -17.15 2.01
N GLY A 165 -2.11 -16.52 2.72
CA GLY A 165 -0.68 -16.85 2.66
C GLY A 165 0.05 -16.28 1.43
N ALA A 166 -0.62 -15.47 0.61
CA ALA A 166 -0.04 -14.89 -0.61
C ALA A 166 0.58 -13.51 -0.37
N THR A 167 1.60 -13.20 -1.17
CA THR A 167 2.20 -11.87 -1.28
C THR A 167 2.19 -11.48 -2.76
N TYR A 168 1.66 -10.30 -3.06
CA TYR A 168 1.53 -9.77 -4.41
C TYR A 168 2.27 -8.44 -4.53
N GLU A 169 3.30 -8.41 -5.38
CA GLU A 169 3.95 -7.17 -5.78
C GLU A 169 3.20 -6.60 -6.98
N LEU A 170 2.76 -5.32 -6.89
CA LEU A 170 1.72 -4.78 -7.77
C LEU A 170 2.18 -3.51 -8.48
N ALA A 171 2.08 -3.51 -9.82
CA ALA A 171 2.21 -2.33 -10.65
C ALA A 171 1.24 -2.39 -11.84
N THR A 172 0.67 -1.24 -12.20
CA THR A 172 -0.18 -1.07 -13.38
C THR A 172 0.69 -0.88 -14.63
N ARG A 173 1.83 -0.18 -14.46
CA ARG A 173 2.68 0.24 -15.56
C ARG A 173 4.15 0.33 -15.12
N VAL A 174 5.06 -0.05 -16.00
CA VAL A 174 6.49 0.26 -15.86
C VAL A 174 6.81 1.47 -16.74
N ALA A 175 7.37 2.51 -16.14
CA ALA A 175 7.79 3.72 -16.85
C ALA A 175 8.87 4.46 -16.04
N THR A 176 9.56 5.41 -16.69
CA THR A 176 10.31 6.46 -16.00
C THR A 176 9.41 7.66 -15.73
N VAL A 177 9.78 8.51 -14.76
CA VAL A 177 9.01 9.75 -14.53
C VAL A 177 9.12 10.69 -15.73
N ARG A 178 10.25 10.65 -16.46
CA ARG A 178 10.41 11.42 -17.70
C ARG A 178 9.39 11.02 -18.76
N GLU A 179 9.22 9.72 -19.01
CA GLU A 179 8.20 9.25 -19.97
C GLU A 179 6.80 9.72 -19.60
N LEU A 180 6.43 9.67 -18.32
CA LEU A 180 5.12 10.14 -17.85
C LEU A 180 4.97 11.65 -17.99
N ALA A 181 6.03 12.42 -17.72
CA ALA A 181 6.04 13.86 -17.86
C ALA A 181 5.93 14.27 -19.35
N ASP A 182 6.67 13.59 -20.23
CA ASP A 182 6.64 13.84 -21.69
C ASP A 182 5.25 13.54 -22.27
N GLU A 183 4.61 12.45 -21.84
CA GLU A 183 3.23 12.11 -22.23
C GLU A 183 2.22 13.18 -21.78
N ALA A 184 2.45 13.76 -20.60
CA ALA A 184 1.60 14.85 -20.08
C ALA A 184 1.97 16.24 -20.66
N GLY A 185 3.07 16.35 -21.40
CA GLY A 185 3.57 17.61 -21.93
C GLY A 185 4.11 18.56 -20.86
N VAL A 186 4.60 18.04 -19.73
CA VAL A 186 5.14 18.84 -18.63
C VAL A 186 6.65 18.64 -18.48
N PRO A 187 7.41 19.71 -18.14
CA PRO A 187 8.84 19.57 -17.92
C PRO A 187 9.12 18.86 -16.59
N VAL A 188 10.15 18.00 -16.57
CA VAL A 188 10.67 17.36 -15.35
C VAL A 188 12.12 17.71 -15.17
N ARG A 189 12.53 18.00 -13.95
CA ARG A 189 13.94 18.25 -13.61
C ARG A 189 14.30 17.62 -12.26
N ARG A 190 15.54 17.19 -12.17
CA ARG A 190 16.13 16.78 -10.90
C ARG A 190 16.49 18.02 -10.07
N VAL A 191 16.12 18.02 -8.80
CA VAL A 191 16.46 19.04 -7.81
C VAL A 191 17.19 18.40 -6.63
N PRO A 192 17.93 19.18 -5.82
CA PRO A 192 18.50 18.67 -4.58
C PRO A 192 17.42 18.12 -3.65
N ASP A 193 17.76 17.08 -2.88
CA ASP A 193 16.89 16.58 -1.81
C ASP A 193 16.67 17.69 -0.76
N PRO A 194 15.41 18.01 -0.42
CA PRO A 194 15.11 19.03 0.59
C PRO A 194 15.49 18.61 2.03
N GLY A 195 15.86 17.33 2.25
CA GLY A 195 16.30 16.82 3.56
C GLY A 195 15.21 16.85 4.64
N THR A 196 13.95 16.82 4.26
CA THR A 196 12.81 16.95 5.19
C THR A 196 12.65 15.77 6.14
N HIS A 197 13.12 14.58 5.73
CA HIS A 197 13.03 13.36 6.53
C HIS A 197 14.14 12.38 6.13
N PRO A 198 14.93 11.85 7.10
CA PRO A 198 16.09 11.00 6.78
C PRO A 198 15.74 9.72 6.00
N TRP A 199 14.57 9.13 6.24
CA TRP A 199 14.11 7.94 5.49
C TRP A 199 13.70 8.27 4.06
N LEU A 200 13.11 9.45 3.82
CA LEU A 200 12.86 9.92 2.46
C LEU A 200 14.16 10.16 1.72
N SER A 201 15.12 10.81 2.36
CA SER A 201 16.46 11.02 1.77
C SER A 201 17.14 9.71 1.39
N ALA A 202 17.06 8.69 2.25
CA ALA A 202 17.58 7.36 1.96
C ALA A 202 16.86 6.70 0.78
N MET A 203 15.54 6.84 0.68
CA MET A 203 14.74 6.36 -0.45
C MET A 203 15.11 7.09 -1.75
N PHE A 204 15.23 8.42 -1.71
CA PHE A 204 15.62 9.21 -2.88
C PHE A 204 17.02 8.85 -3.39
N ALA A 205 17.99 8.65 -2.47
CA ALA A 205 19.32 8.19 -2.82
C ALA A 205 19.30 6.81 -3.50
N TYR A 206 18.48 5.88 -2.99
CA TYR A 206 18.32 4.58 -3.61
C TYR A 206 17.64 4.68 -4.98
N TYR A 207 16.56 5.46 -5.08
CA TYR A 207 15.82 5.64 -6.33
C TYR A 207 16.64 6.32 -7.42
N ASP A 208 17.61 7.16 -7.06
CA ASP A 208 18.46 7.86 -8.00
C ASP A 208 19.24 6.91 -8.93
N ASP A 209 19.68 5.77 -8.39
CA ASP A 209 20.47 4.78 -9.11
C ASP A 209 19.65 3.55 -9.57
N HIS A 210 18.59 3.21 -8.85
CA HIS A 210 17.91 1.92 -9.01
C HIS A 210 16.43 2.04 -9.39
N GLY A 211 15.80 3.20 -9.18
CA GLY A 211 14.34 3.32 -9.29
C GLY A 211 13.60 2.43 -8.28
N LEU A 212 12.41 1.99 -8.65
CA LEU A 212 11.63 1.00 -7.94
C LEU A 212 10.94 0.07 -8.96
N PRO A 213 11.68 -0.82 -9.63
CA PRO A 213 11.11 -1.68 -10.67
C PRO A 213 10.15 -2.71 -10.06
N VAL A 214 8.95 -2.80 -10.64
CA VAL A 214 7.92 -3.81 -10.32
C VAL A 214 7.27 -4.27 -11.61
N GLY A 215 7.13 -5.58 -11.81
CA GLY A 215 6.48 -6.14 -13.01
C GLY A 215 4.96 -6.01 -12.97
N THR A 216 4.32 -5.85 -14.14
CA THR A 216 2.85 -5.66 -14.26
C THR A 216 2.07 -6.97 -14.25
N ARG A 217 2.69 -8.10 -14.60
CA ARG A 217 2.01 -9.38 -14.85
C ARG A 217 1.25 -9.94 -13.64
N VAL A 218 1.73 -9.66 -12.42
CA VAL A 218 1.06 -10.13 -11.20
C VAL A 218 -0.30 -9.45 -11.05
N LEU A 219 -0.35 -8.12 -11.21
CA LEU A 219 -1.60 -7.36 -11.15
C LEU A 219 -2.55 -7.73 -12.29
N GLU A 220 -2.04 -7.81 -13.53
CA GLU A 220 -2.83 -8.23 -14.69
C GLU A 220 -3.50 -9.59 -14.44
N ALA A 221 -2.75 -10.59 -13.98
CA ALA A 221 -3.27 -11.93 -13.70
C ALA A 221 -4.25 -11.94 -12.53
N LEU A 222 -4.04 -11.12 -11.51
CA LEU A 222 -4.92 -11.00 -10.35
C LEU A 222 -6.27 -10.40 -10.77
N LEU A 223 -6.26 -9.30 -11.53
CA LEU A 223 -7.47 -8.60 -11.93
C LEU A 223 -8.22 -9.25 -13.12
N ALA A 224 -7.57 -10.10 -13.91
CA ALA A 224 -8.22 -10.80 -15.02
C ALA A 224 -9.13 -11.97 -14.57
N ARG A 225 -9.06 -12.35 -13.29
CA ARG A 225 -9.88 -13.44 -12.71
C ARG A 225 -11.12 -12.94 -11.98
N ALA A 226 -11.26 -11.61 -11.86
CA ALA A 226 -12.34 -10.94 -11.15
C ALA A 226 -13.57 -10.71 -12.04
#